data_39299afee39833c67a34329c942460be
#
_entry.id   39299afee39833c67a34329c942460be
#
_cell.length_a   1.000
_cell.length_b   1.000
_cell.length_c   1.000
_cell.angle_alpha   90.00
_cell.angle_beta   90.00
_cell.angle_gamma   90.00
#
_symmetry.space_group_name_H-M   'P 1'
#
loop_
_entity.id
_entity.type
_entity.pdbx_description
1 polymer ?
#
loop_
_entity_poly.entity_id
_entity_poly.type
_entity_poly.pdbx_seq_one_letter_code
_entity_poly.pdbx_strand_id
1 'polypeptide(L)'
;MRVSGKGLIDRETVLNFKFNGQPFQGFVGDTLASALLANDQRLVARSFKYHRPRGIMTAGSEEPNALVTVQRGKAQEPNIRATVQPLYEGLVAESQNAWPSLKFDVLGVNDLFSPFLAAGFYYKTFMWPRAFWERVTEPFIRRPAAVPYPHPQPHETVL
;
A
#
# COMPACT_ATOMS: atom_id res chain seq x y z
N MET A 1 6.39 -18.39 -9.41
CA MET A 1 6.56 -19.15 -10.67
C MET A 1 6.89 -18.20 -11.80
N ARG A 2 8.01 -18.42 -12.52
CA ARG A 2 8.45 -17.57 -13.64
C ARG A 2 8.54 -18.42 -14.91
N VAL A 3 8.19 -17.85 -16.06
CA VAL A 3 8.38 -18.52 -17.35
C VAL A 3 9.84 -18.42 -17.74
N SER A 4 10.50 -19.56 -18.01
CA SER A 4 11.90 -19.60 -18.42
C SER A 4 12.11 -19.01 -19.81
N GLY A 5 13.21 -18.29 -20.01
CA GLY A 5 13.63 -17.77 -21.31
C GLY A 5 12.79 -16.64 -21.90
N LYS A 6 11.86 -16.02 -21.13
CA LYS A 6 11.04 -14.90 -21.59
C LYS A 6 11.12 -13.71 -20.62
N GLY A 7 10.93 -12.50 -21.15
CA GLY A 7 10.94 -11.23 -20.42
C GLY A 7 12.28 -10.49 -20.49
N LEU A 8 12.27 -9.25 -19.98
CA LEU A 8 13.43 -8.35 -19.95
C LEU A 8 14.19 -8.38 -18.62
N ILE A 9 14.05 -9.48 -17.85
CA ILE A 9 14.63 -9.64 -16.53
C ILE A 9 16.02 -10.23 -16.67
N ASP A 10 17.01 -9.57 -16.08
CA ASP A 10 18.35 -10.13 -15.91
C ASP A 10 18.33 -11.15 -14.76
N ARG A 11 18.46 -12.43 -15.10
CA ARG A 11 18.39 -13.54 -14.15
C ARG A 11 19.71 -13.90 -13.50
N GLU A 12 20.77 -13.25 -13.92
CA GLU A 12 22.10 -13.47 -13.35
C GLU A 12 22.31 -12.61 -12.11
N THR A 13 21.64 -11.44 -12.06
CA THR A 13 21.78 -10.49 -10.96
C THR A 13 20.59 -10.59 -10.01
N VAL A 14 20.81 -11.23 -8.85
CA VAL A 14 19.83 -11.38 -7.78
C VAL A 14 19.78 -10.11 -6.93
N LEU A 15 18.58 -9.66 -6.58
CA LEU A 15 18.33 -8.55 -5.67
C LEU A 15 17.59 -9.06 -4.43
N ASN A 16 18.03 -8.63 -3.25
CA ASN A 16 17.38 -8.92 -1.99
C ASN A 16 16.51 -7.75 -1.56
N PHE A 17 15.29 -8.02 -1.11
CA PHE A 17 14.37 -7.02 -0.62
C PHE A 17 13.55 -7.54 0.54
N LYS A 18 12.84 -6.64 1.25
CA LYS A 18 11.95 -7.01 2.35
C LYS A 18 10.53 -6.57 2.06
N PHE A 19 9.58 -7.44 2.38
CA PHE A 19 8.16 -7.12 2.35
C PHE A 19 7.51 -7.55 3.67
N ASN A 20 6.89 -6.60 4.39
CA ASN A 20 6.35 -6.83 5.74
C ASN A 20 7.38 -7.45 6.69
N GLY A 21 8.63 -7.01 6.63
CA GLY A 21 9.73 -7.53 7.44
C GLY A 21 10.29 -8.87 6.99
N GLN A 22 9.66 -9.59 6.08
CA GLN A 22 10.14 -10.87 5.54
C GLN A 22 11.10 -10.64 4.37
N PRO A 23 12.23 -11.39 4.31
CA PRO A 23 13.15 -11.30 3.20
C PRO A 23 12.64 -12.07 1.98
N PHE A 24 12.85 -11.48 0.81
CA PHE A 24 12.51 -12.03 -0.49
C PHE A 24 13.65 -11.77 -1.47
N GLN A 25 13.64 -12.51 -2.59
CA GLN A 25 14.58 -12.33 -3.68
C GLN A 25 13.85 -12.07 -5.00
N GLY A 26 14.43 -11.21 -5.80
CA GLY A 26 14.03 -10.94 -7.17
C GLY A 26 15.24 -10.75 -8.06
N PHE A 27 15.04 -10.20 -9.26
CA PHE A 27 16.10 -10.00 -10.23
C PHE A 27 16.10 -8.57 -10.75
N VAL A 28 17.22 -8.15 -11.30
CA VAL A 28 17.28 -6.85 -12.00
C VAL A 28 16.30 -6.84 -13.17
N GLY A 29 15.51 -5.76 -13.26
CA GLY A 29 14.41 -5.62 -14.22
C GLY A 29 13.05 -6.05 -13.70
N ASP A 30 12.97 -6.66 -12.49
CA ASP A 30 11.68 -6.89 -11.84
C ASP A 30 11.06 -5.59 -11.34
N THR A 31 9.74 -5.57 -11.31
CA THR A 31 8.98 -4.68 -10.42
C THR A 31 8.77 -5.38 -9.07
N LEU A 32 8.43 -4.63 -8.03
CA LEU A 32 8.09 -5.21 -6.74
C LEU A 32 6.94 -6.23 -6.89
N ALA A 33 5.93 -5.94 -7.71
CA ALA A 33 4.82 -6.86 -7.97
C ALA A 33 5.28 -8.17 -8.61
N SER A 34 6.12 -8.12 -9.66
CA SER A 34 6.61 -9.32 -10.33
C SER A 34 7.47 -10.18 -9.41
N ALA A 35 8.30 -9.55 -8.57
CA ALA A 35 9.11 -10.24 -7.60
C ALA A 35 8.25 -10.90 -6.51
N LEU A 36 7.23 -10.23 -5.98
CA LEU A 36 6.29 -10.81 -5.00
C LEU A 36 5.56 -12.02 -5.59
N LEU A 37 5.00 -11.90 -6.80
CA LEU A 37 4.34 -13.03 -7.48
C LEU A 37 5.28 -14.20 -7.72
N ALA A 38 6.52 -13.95 -8.09
CA ALA A 38 7.52 -15.00 -8.29
C ALA A 38 7.81 -15.79 -7.01
N ASN A 39 7.68 -15.14 -5.85
CA ASN A 39 7.81 -15.73 -4.52
C ASN A 39 6.47 -16.24 -3.93
N ASP A 40 5.45 -16.39 -4.76
CA ASP A 40 4.07 -16.81 -4.39
C ASP A 40 3.38 -15.90 -3.37
N GLN A 41 3.85 -14.67 -3.23
CA GLN A 41 3.21 -13.66 -2.39
C GLN A 41 2.11 -12.96 -3.20
N ARG A 42 0.89 -13.52 -3.15
CA ARG A 42 -0.27 -13.05 -3.92
C ARG A 42 -1.05 -11.96 -3.22
N LEU A 43 -1.10 -12.03 -1.88
CA LEU A 43 -1.77 -11.03 -1.05
C LEU A 43 -0.79 -9.89 -0.76
N VAL A 44 -1.11 -8.68 -1.23
CA VAL A 44 -0.22 -7.52 -1.16
C VAL A 44 -0.72 -6.45 -0.20
N ALA A 45 -2.03 -6.23 -0.15
CA ALA A 45 -2.64 -5.22 0.71
C ALA A 45 -4.06 -5.63 1.13
N ARG A 46 -4.70 -4.79 1.93
CA ARG A 46 -6.13 -4.89 2.21
C ARG A 46 -6.84 -3.59 1.87
N SER A 47 -8.15 -3.66 1.60
CA SER A 47 -8.92 -2.46 1.34
C SER A 47 -9.12 -1.67 2.62
N PHE A 48 -9.14 -0.34 2.50
CA PHE A 48 -9.25 0.56 3.65
C PHE A 48 -10.54 0.34 4.46
N LYS A 49 -11.69 0.27 3.79
CA LYS A 49 -12.99 0.27 4.46
C LYS A 49 -13.38 -1.11 5.04
N TYR A 50 -13.24 -2.14 4.23
CA TYR A 50 -13.72 -3.48 4.59
C TYR A 50 -12.60 -4.48 4.85
N HIS A 51 -11.35 -4.05 4.76
CA HIS A 51 -10.18 -4.90 4.94
C HIS A 51 -10.15 -6.16 4.06
N ARG A 52 -10.84 -6.10 2.91
CA ARG A 52 -10.87 -7.21 1.94
C ARG A 52 -9.48 -7.45 1.35
N PRO A 53 -9.10 -8.72 1.15
CA PRO A 53 -7.82 -9.06 0.54
C PRO A 53 -7.63 -8.39 -0.81
N ARG A 54 -6.45 -7.83 -1.05
CA ARG A 54 -6.04 -7.16 -2.28
C ARG A 54 -4.76 -7.80 -2.82
N GLY A 55 -4.83 -8.31 -4.04
CA GLY A 55 -3.70 -8.82 -4.79
C GLY A 55 -3.35 -7.90 -5.97
N ILE A 56 -2.52 -8.42 -6.87
CA ILE A 56 -2.11 -7.74 -8.10
C ILE A 56 -3.13 -8.06 -9.19
N MET A 57 -3.76 -7.04 -9.78
CA MET A 57 -4.75 -7.19 -10.83
C MET A 57 -4.20 -6.90 -12.23
N THR A 58 -3.29 -5.93 -12.33
CA THR A 58 -2.75 -5.47 -13.62
C THR A 58 -1.23 -5.52 -13.63
N ALA A 59 -0.62 -5.21 -14.76
CA ALA A 59 0.84 -5.23 -14.91
C ALA A 59 1.49 -3.82 -14.94
N GLY A 60 0.71 -2.76 -14.87
CA GLY A 60 1.20 -1.41 -15.13
C GLY A 60 0.73 -0.35 -14.14
N SER A 61 0.70 0.90 -14.60
CA SER A 61 0.29 2.08 -13.83
C SER A 61 -1.19 2.10 -13.46
N GLU A 62 -1.99 1.22 -14.02
CA GLU A 62 -3.45 1.13 -13.79
C GLU A 62 -3.81 0.22 -12.61
N GLU A 63 -2.81 -0.27 -11.88
CA GLU A 63 -3.01 -1.17 -10.74
C GLU A 63 -3.79 -0.46 -9.60
N PRO A 64 -5.01 -0.92 -9.28
CA PRO A 64 -5.84 -0.28 -8.26
C PRO A 64 -5.68 -0.89 -6.86
N ASN A 65 -5.13 -2.09 -6.73
CA ASN A 65 -5.19 -2.89 -5.52
C ASN A 65 -3.85 -3.09 -4.81
N ALA A 66 -2.77 -3.25 -5.57
CA ALA A 66 -1.44 -3.55 -5.02
C ALA A 66 -0.72 -2.26 -4.63
N LEU A 67 -1.31 -1.51 -3.70
CA LEU A 67 -0.73 -0.31 -3.12
C LEU A 67 0.06 -0.69 -1.87
N VAL A 68 1.29 -0.20 -1.81
CA VAL A 68 2.25 -0.48 -0.73
C VAL A 68 2.85 0.83 -0.21
N THR A 69 3.45 0.77 0.96
CA THR A 69 4.31 1.81 1.49
C THR A 69 5.76 1.40 1.24
N VAL A 70 6.54 2.24 0.58
CA VAL A 70 7.97 2.02 0.33
C VAL A 70 8.79 2.88 1.27
N GLN A 71 9.79 2.30 1.92
CA GLN A 71 10.74 3.03 2.76
C GLN A 71 11.89 3.54 1.91
N ARG A 72 12.16 4.86 1.98
CA ARG A 72 13.30 5.52 1.34
C ARG A 72 14.15 6.20 2.41
N GLY A 73 15.08 5.46 2.97
CA GLY A 73 15.86 5.91 4.11
C GLY A 73 14.98 6.18 5.34
N LYS A 74 14.87 7.42 5.78
CA LYS A 74 14.00 7.83 6.89
C LYS A 74 12.58 8.20 6.46
N ALA A 75 12.33 8.39 5.17
CA ALA A 75 11.03 8.73 4.63
C ALA A 75 10.22 7.49 4.25
N GLN A 76 8.90 7.59 4.36
CA GLN A 76 7.95 6.57 3.91
C GLN A 76 7.09 7.17 2.81
N GLU A 77 7.02 6.47 1.68
CA GLU A 77 6.17 6.82 0.55
C GLU A 77 4.98 5.86 0.49
N PRO A 78 3.80 6.26 0.96
CA PRO A 78 2.60 5.44 0.88
C PRO A 78 1.97 5.49 -0.52
N ASN A 79 1.05 4.56 -0.77
CA ASN A 79 0.25 4.47 -1.98
C ASN A 79 1.07 4.28 -3.28
N ILE A 80 2.26 3.70 -3.16
CA ILE A 80 3.05 3.31 -4.32
C ILE A 80 2.46 2.02 -4.91
N ARG A 81 2.23 2.03 -6.22
CA ARG A 81 1.79 0.81 -6.93
C ARG A 81 2.96 -0.14 -7.06
N ALA A 82 2.82 -1.35 -6.54
CA ALA A 82 3.87 -2.37 -6.61
C ALA A 82 4.25 -2.74 -8.06
N THR A 83 3.33 -2.54 -9.01
CA THR A 83 3.53 -2.83 -10.44
C THR A 83 4.43 -1.84 -11.16
N VAL A 84 4.56 -0.61 -10.66
CA VAL A 84 5.43 0.42 -11.25
C VAL A 84 6.68 0.69 -10.42
N GLN A 85 6.78 0.11 -9.22
CA GLN A 85 7.96 0.25 -8.37
C GLN A 85 9.06 -0.68 -8.89
N PRO A 86 10.17 -0.16 -9.45
CA PRO A 86 11.31 -1.00 -9.82
C PRO A 86 11.92 -1.65 -8.58
N LEU A 87 12.35 -2.89 -8.73
CA LEU A 87 13.09 -3.58 -7.68
C LEU A 87 14.54 -3.09 -7.65
N TYR A 88 15.08 -2.87 -6.46
CA TYR A 88 16.47 -2.55 -6.21
C TYR A 88 16.95 -3.23 -4.93
N GLU A 89 18.25 -3.37 -4.79
CA GLU A 89 18.87 -4.02 -3.63
C GLU A 89 18.53 -3.27 -2.34
N GLY A 90 18.05 -4.02 -1.34
CA GLY A 90 17.71 -3.48 -0.04
C GLY A 90 16.35 -2.75 0.01
N LEU A 91 15.51 -2.83 -1.04
CA LEU A 91 14.16 -2.26 -1.01
C LEU A 91 13.37 -2.81 0.18
N VAL A 92 12.74 -1.91 0.94
CA VAL A 92 11.83 -2.26 2.03
C VAL A 92 10.46 -1.73 1.70
N ALA A 93 9.48 -2.62 1.67
CA ALA A 93 8.09 -2.29 1.41
C ALA A 93 7.17 -2.96 2.43
N GLU A 94 6.05 -2.30 2.71
CA GLU A 94 5.04 -2.76 3.65
C GLU A 94 3.65 -2.72 3.02
N SER A 95 2.82 -3.69 3.41
CA SER A 95 1.41 -3.71 3.02
C SER A 95 0.64 -2.59 3.69
N GLN A 96 -0.46 -2.18 3.07
CA GLN A 96 -1.35 -1.18 3.64
C GLN A 96 -2.63 -1.80 4.20
N ASN A 97 -3.21 -1.10 5.20
CA ASN A 97 -4.52 -1.40 5.77
C ASN A 97 -4.64 -2.83 6.36
N ALA A 98 -3.58 -3.34 6.97
CA ALA A 98 -3.61 -4.63 7.67
C ALA A 98 -3.05 -4.49 9.09
N TRP A 99 -3.72 -5.11 10.07
CA TRP A 99 -3.24 -5.13 11.45
C TRP A 99 -3.77 -6.38 12.19
N PRO A 100 -2.96 -7.14 12.91
CA PRO A 100 -1.50 -6.99 13.08
C PRO A 100 -0.69 -7.52 11.88
N SER A 101 -1.29 -8.28 10.98
CA SER A 101 -0.60 -8.82 9.81
C SER A 101 -1.50 -8.92 8.60
N LEU A 102 -0.89 -9.05 7.42
CA LEU A 102 -1.61 -9.17 6.15
C LEU A 102 -2.49 -10.42 6.07
N LYS A 103 -2.03 -11.53 6.64
CA LYS A 103 -2.78 -12.81 6.67
C LYS A 103 -3.84 -12.84 7.75
N PHE A 104 -3.53 -12.33 8.93
CA PHE A 104 -4.43 -12.24 10.06
C PHE A 104 -4.71 -10.77 10.39
N ASP A 105 -5.84 -10.27 9.93
CA ASP A 105 -6.24 -8.88 10.07
C ASP A 105 -7.49 -8.79 10.95
N VAL A 106 -7.31 -8.28 12.17
CA VAL A 106 -8.40 -8.10 13.14
C VAL A 106 -9.41 -7.07 12.64
N LEU A 107 -8.94 -6.06 11.89
CA LEU A 107 -9.82 -5.03 11.34
C LEU A 107 -10.73 -5.56 10.21
N GLY A 108 -10.51 -6.78 9.75
CA GLY A 108 -11.41 -7.49 8.82
C GLY A 108 -12.82 -7.69 9.38
N VAL A 109 -13.02 -7.55 10.69
CA VAL A 109 -14.36 -7.50 11.33
C VAL A 109 -15.24 -6.39 10.74
N ASN A 110 -14.65 -5.34 10.18
CA ASN A 110 -15.39 -4.27 9.49
C ASN A 110 -16.21 -4.76 8.30
N ASP A 111 -15.83 -5.88 7.68
CA ASP A 111 -16.63 -6.46 6.60
C ASP A 111 -17.97 -7.02 7.10
N LEU A 112 -18.04 -7.48 8.35
CA LEU A 112 -19.28 -7.92 8.99
C LEU A 112 -20.25 -6.75 9.18
N PHE A 113 -19.74 -5.55 9.40
CA PHE A 113 -20.54 -4.33 9.53
C PHE A 113 -20.83 -3.65 8.17
N SER A 114 -20.51 -4.30 7.06
CA SER A 114 -20.68 -3.74 5.71
C SER A 114 -22.11 -3.22 5.40
N PRO A 115 -23.22 -3.82 5.89
CA PRO A 115 -24.56 -3.29 5.68
C PRO A 115 -24.76 -1.89 6.29
N PHE A 116 -24.08 -1.61 7.41
CA PHE A 116 -24.15 -0.31 8.10
C PHE A 116 -23.19 0.74 7.52
N LEU A 117 -22.16 0.28 6.81
CA LEU A 117 -21.13 1.12 6.20
C LEU A 117 -21.46 1.46 4.74
N ALA A 118 -22.70 1.89 4.47
CA ALA A 118 -23.17 2.24 3.13
C ALA A 118 -22.30 3.33 2.45
N ALA A 119 -22.44 3.48 1.15
CA ALA A 119 -21.83 4.58 0.41
C ALA A 119 -22.28 5.93 1.01
N GLY A 120 -21.32 6.82 1.26
CA GLY A 120 -21.60 8.11 1.91
C GLY A 120 -21.69 8.08 3.44
N PHE A 121 -21.56 6.91 4.08
CA PHE A 121 -21.47 6.77 5.54
C PHE A 121 -20.47 7.77 6.15
N TYR A 122 -19.30 7.92 5.55
CA TYR A 122 -18.28 8.85 5.95
C TYR A 122 -18.78 10.28 6.08
N TYR A 123 -19.45 10.81 5.05
CA TYR A 123 -19.98 12.16 5.05
C TYR A 123 -21.16 12.34 6.01
N LYS A 124 -21.99 11.33 6.17
CA LYS A 124 -23.19 11.41 7.03
C LYS A 124 -22.87 11.28 8.50
N THR A 125 -21.88 10.46 8.87
CA THR A 125 -21.65 10.12 10.28
C THR A 125 -20.53 10.95 10.91
N PHE A 126 -19.46 11.25 10.16
CA PHE A 126 -18.26 11.87 10.74
C PHE A 126 -18.17 13.39 10.54
N MET A 127 -19.00 13.98 9.70
CA MET A 127 -18.97 15.43 9.48
C MET A 127 -19.89 16.23 10.43
N TRP A 128 -20.56 15.58 11.35
CA TRP A 128 -21.38 16.25 12.35
C TRP A 128 -20.94 15.85 13.78
N PRO A 129 -20.69 16.84 14.67
CA PRO A 129 -20.62 18.28 14.47
C PRO A 129 -19.33 18.70 13.73
N ARG A 130 -19.43 19.75 12.91
CA ARG A 130 -18.37 20.20 11.99
C ARG A 130 -17.01 20.49 12.68
N ALA A 131 -17.07 21.06 13.89
CA ALA A 131 -15.88 21.37 14.67
C ALA A 131 -15.11 20.12 15.17
N PHE A 132 -15.78 18.98 15.23
CA PHE A 132 -15.19 17.72 15.68
C PHE A 132 -14.44 17.01 14.56
N TRP A 133 -14.82 17.28 13.31
CA TRP A 133 -14.26 16.67 12.13
C TRP A 133 -12.75 16.95 11.98
N GLU A 134 -12.38 18.23 11.97
CA GLU A 134 -10.99 18.63 11.70
C GLU A 134 -10.01 18.21 12.80
N ARG A 135 -10.48 18.25 14.05
CA ARG A 135 -9.59 18.03 15.20
C ARG A 135 -9.47 16.58 15.65
N VAL A 136 -10.49 15.78 15.41
CA VAL A 136 -10.54 14.41 15.94
C VAL A 136 -10.70 13.39 14.81
N THR A 137 -11.75 13.52 14.00
CA THR A 137 -12.12 12.48 13.04
C THR A 137 -11.15 12.42 11.85
N GLU A 138 -10.75 13.55 11.33
CA GLU A 138 -9.85 13.64 10.17
C GLU A 138 -8.46 13.05 10.48
N PRO A 139 -7.75 13.42 11.56
CA PRO A 139 -6.48 12.80 11.91
C PRO A 139 -6.59 11.29 12.17
N PHE A 140 -7.71 10.85 12.76
CA PHE A 140 -7.96 9.45 13.06
C PHE A 140 -8.14 8.60 11.81
N ILE A 141 -8.78 9.15 10.77
CA ILE A 141 -9.00 8.46 9.49
C ILE A 141 -7.77 8.56 8.58
N ARG A 142 -7.07 9.68 8.61
CA ARG A 142 -5.89 9.93 7.77
C ARG A 142 -4.78 8.91 8.01
N ARG A 143 -4.51 8.57 9.27
CA ARG A 143 -3.46 7.61 9.63
C ARG A 143 -3.63 6.24 8.94
N PRO A 144 -4.75 5.54 9.10
CA PRO A 144 -4.94 4.24 8.44
C PRO A 144 -5.09 4.35 6.93
N ALA A 145 -5.54 5.51 6.40
CA ALA A 145 -5.59 5.75 4.96
C ALA A 145 -4.21 6.00 4.33
N ALA A 146 -3.13 6.05 5.15
CA ALA A 146 -1.77 6.36 4.71
C ALA A 146 -1.67 7.66 3.89
N VAL A 147 -2.51 8.65 4.20
CA VAL A 147 -2.47 9.95 3.55
C VAL A 147 -1.41 10.82 4.24
N PRO A 148 -0.37 11.27 3.54
CA PRO A 148 0.64 12.15 4.11
C PRO A 148 0.00 13.43 4.64
N TYR A 149 0.54 13.96 5.73
CA TYR A 149 0.19 15.32 6.14
C TYR A 149 0.58 16.29 5.03
N PRO A 150 -0.29 17.25 4.66
CA PRO A 150 0.11 18.30 3.77
C PRO A 150 1.32 19.00 4.43
N HIS A 151 2.48 18.95 3.75
CA HIS A 151 3.58 19.79 4.16
C HIS A 151 3.08 21.24 4.13
N PRO A 152 3.35 22.06 5.16
CA PRO A 152 3.11 23.47 5.07
C PRO A 152 3.87 23.96 3.84
N GLN A 153 3.15 24.47 2.85
CA GLN A 153 3.75 25.11 1.69
C GLN A 153 4.66 26.20 2.22
N PRO A 154 5.95 26.24 1.84
CA PRO A 154 6.74 27.40 2.17
C PRO A 154 5.99 28.60 1.60
N HIS A 155 5.63 29.55 2.47
CA HIS A 155 5.03 30.78 2.03
C HIS A 155 6.00 31.42 1.03
N GLU A 156 5.62 31.44 -0.23
CA GLU A 156 6.30 32.29 -1.21
C GLU A 156 6.19 33.70 -0.67
N THR A 157 7.30 34.19 -0.15
CA THR A 157 7.44 35.58 0.17
C THR A 157 7.46 36.32 -1.19
N VAL A 158 6.29 36.79 -1.58
CA VAL A 158 6.20 37.73 -2.73
C VAL A 158 6.92 38.98 -2.32
N LEU A 159 8.11 39.17 -2.90
CA LEU A 159 8.82 40.43 -2.91
C LEU A 159 8.21 41.36 -3.96
#